data_6fa69cf3cbab877966cd243bc9aec945
#
_entry.id   6fa69cf3cbab877966cd243bc9aec945
#
_cell.length_a   1.000
_cell.length_b   1.000
_cell.length_c   1.000
_cell.angle_alpha   90.00
_cell.angle_beta   90.00
_cell.angle_gamma   90.00
#
_symmetry.space_group_name_H-M   'P 1'
#
loop_
_entity.id
_entity.type
_entity.pdbx_description
1 polymer ?
#
loop_
_entity_poly.entity_id
_entity_poly.type
_entity_poly.pdbx_seq_one_letter_code
_entity_poly.pdbx_strand_id
1 'polypeptide(L)'
;LPHVPFTLPVEDVSQQPQAEREAYVARRVREEIGRPFSLTKGDLSRVPLIRLGEREHVLLITQHHIISDGWSVKNMFADLKRAFLAHQNREPLSVPELPLTYLDYAHWFNSPRFLDYHAEFKPFWVDRLSGSPEVHGLPLDKPRPAHQASGGELVFSTIDNGLWESFKRLCQRHSTSNFIGLHALFALLMVRQSGEKEVVIGTPL
;
A
#
# COMPACT_ATOMS: atom_id res chain seq x y z
N LEU A 1 -24.16 3.12 -8.50
CA LEU A 1 -23.74 4.38 -7.88
C LEU A 1 -23.92 5.50 -8.89
N PRO A 2 -24.33 6.71 -8.49
CA PRO A 2 -24.36 7.84 -9.41
C PRO A 2 -22.95 8.09 -9.95
N HIS A 3 -22.87 8.38 -11.25
CA HIS A 3 -21.62 8.74 -11.91
C HIS A 3 -21.10 10.03 -11.28
N VAL A 4 -19.99 9.96 -10.56
CA VAL A 4 -19.30 11.14 -10.05
C VAL A 4 -18.43 11.68 -11.18
N PRO A 5 -18.65 12.90 -11.68
CA PRO A 5 -17.80 13.46 -12.71
C PRO A 5 -16.39 13.63 -12.18
N PHE A 6 -15.43 13.01 -12.86
CA PHE A 6 -14.02 13.13 -12.54
C PHE A 6 -13.42 14.28 -13.34
N THR A 7 -12.81 15.24 -12.65
CA THR A 7 -12.07 16.32 -13.28
C THR A 7 -10.58 16.07 -13.06
N LEU A 8 -9.80 16.04 -14.13
CA LEU A 8 -8.36 15.96 -14.08
C LEU A 8 -7.78 17.38 -13.98
N PRO A 9 -7.30 17.83 -12.80
CA PRO A 9 -6.64 19.13 -12.68
C PRO A 9 -5.33 19.11 -13.45
N VAL A 10 -5.12 20.09 -14.35
CA VAL A 10 -3.88 20.26 -15.11
C VAL A 10 -3.16 21.50 -14.65
N GLU A 11 -1.92 21.32 -14.22
CA GLU A 11 -1.00 22.37 -13.77
C GLU A 11 0.09 22.53 -14.84
N ASP A 12 0.11 23.63 -15.60
CA ASP A 12 1.09 23.82 -16.69
C ASP A 12 2.27 24.67 -16.23
N VAL A 13 3.44 24.05 -16.17
CA VAL A 13 4.74 24.69 -15.85
C VAL A 13 5.73 24.58 -17.02
N SER A 14 5.26 24.23 -18.21
CA SER A 14 6.09 23.97 -19.39
C SER A 14 6.95 25.17 -19.83
N GLN A 15 6.54 26.37 -19.47
CA GLN A 15 7.25 27.62 -19.83
C GLN A 15 8.35 27.99 -18.80
N GLN A 16 8.45 27.28 -17.67
CA GLN A 16 9.47 27.53 -16.65
C GLN A 16 10.80 26.85 -17.03
N PRO A 17 11.95 27.36 -16.55
CA PRO A 17 13.24 26.70 -16.65
C PRO A 17 13.21 25.28 -16.07
N GLN A 18 14.02 24.37 -16.59
CA GLN A 18 14.02 22.96 -16.17
C GLN A 18 14.18 22.79 -14.65
N ALA A 19 15.14 23.50 -14.04
CA ALA A 19 15.36 23.42 -12.59
C ALA A 19 14.14 23.87 -11.76
N GLU A 20 13.38 24.85 -12.24
CA GLU A 20 12.16 25.30 -11.59
C GLU A 20 11.03 24.29 -11.74
N ARG A 21 10.91 23.62 -12.90
CA ARG A 21 9.94 22.53 -13.12
C ARG A 21 10.19 21.35 -12.19
N GLU A 22 11.44 20.93 -12.04
CA GLU A 22 11.84 19.85 -11.12
C GLU A 22 11.55 20.24 -9.66
N ALA A 23 11.89 21.45 -9.25
CA ALA A 23 11.59 21.97 -7.92
C ALA A 23 10.07 22.06 -7.65
N TYR A 24 9.30 22.44 -8.69
CA TYR A 24 7.85 22.49 -8.62
C TYR A 24 7.27 21.08 -8.37
N VAL A 25 7.66 20.09 -9.16
CA VAL A 25 7.21 18.69 -8.99
C VAL A 25 7.53 18.19 -7.59
N ALA A 26 8.78 18.37 -7.12
CA ALA A 26 9.19 17.94 -5.80
C ALA A 26 8.38 18.60 -4.67
N ARG A 27 8.04 19.88 -4.81
CA ARG A 27 7.16 20.59 -3.89
C ARG A 27 5.74 20.02 -3.92
N ARG A 28 5.15 19.84 -5.11
CA ARG A 28 3.80 19.31 -5.27
C ARG A 28 3.64 17.90 -4.69
N VAL A 29 4.65 17.05 -4.89
CA VAL A 29 4.67 15.71 -4.27
C VAL A 29 4.61 15.81 -2.74
N ARG A 30 5.43 16.68 -2.11
CA ARG A 30 5.40 16.86 -0.65
C ARG A 30 4.06 17.42 -0.15
N GLU A 31 3.49 18.40 -0.86
CA GLU A 31 2.19 18.96 -0.53
C GLU A 31 1.07 17.91 -0.61
N GLU A 32 1.05 17.08 -1.66
CA GLU A 32 0.04 16.02 -1.81
C GLU A 32 0.18 14.93 -0.74
N ILE A 33 1.40 14.53 -0.42
CA ILE A 33 1.66 13.54 0.65
C ILE A 33 1.23 14.11 2.02
N GLY A 34 1.50 15.38 2.28
CA GLY A 34 1.17 16.03 3.55
C GLY A 34 -0.30 16.41 3.71
N ARG A 35 -1.09 16.39 2.63
CA ARG A 35 -2.49 16.81 2.66
C ARG A 35 -3.40 15.68 3.14
N PRO A 36 -4.08 15.82 4.30
CA PRO A 36 -4.93 14.77 4.84
C PRO A 36 -6.16 14.51 3.95
N PHE A 37 -6.68 13.29 4.05
CA PHE A 37 -7.98 12.91 3.50
C PHE A 37 -9.08 13.01 4.56
N SER A 38 -10.29 13.30 4.11
CA SER A 38 -11.49 13.28 4.98
C SER A 38 -12.34 12.06 4.63
N LEU A 39 -12.37 11.07 5.50
CA LEU A 39 -13.19 9.87 5.32
C LEU A 39 -14.69 10.18 5.27
N THR A 40 -15.13 11.29 5.87
CA THR A 40 -16.54 11.68 5.90
C THR A 40 -17.00 12.38 4.62
N LYS A 41 -16.08 12.99 3.86
CA LYS A 41 -16.40 13.68 2.61
C LYS A 41 -16.33 12.78 1.38
N GLY A 42 -15.72 11.60 1.48
CA GLY A 42 -15.64 10.61 0.40
C GLY A 42 -14.67 10.96 -0.74
N ASP A 43 -13.95 12.06 -0.64
CA ASP A 43 -12.92 12.48 -1.62
C ASP A 43 -11.57 11.84 -1.24
N LEU A 44 -11.41 10.56 -1.59
CA LEU A 44 -10.31 9.69 -1.15
C LEU A 44 -9.24 9.44 -2.24
N SER A 45 -9.36 10.12 -3.38
CA SER A 45 -8.39 10.04 -4.48
C SER A 45 -8.15 11.42 -5.07
N ARG A 46 -6.91 11.79 -5.27
CA ARG A 46 -6.50 13.04 -5.92
C ARG A 46 -5.51 12.73 -7.04
N VAL A 47 -5.73 13.27 -8.21
CA VAL A 47 -4.97 12.94 -9.42
C VAL A 47 -4.67 14.21 -10.22
N PRO A 48 -3.76 15.09 -9.78
CA PRO A 48 -3.31 16.20 -10.61
C PRO A 48 -2.33 15.73 -11.70
N LEU A 49 -2.41 16.37 -12.87
CA LEU A 49 -1.49 16.22 -13.98
C LEU A 49 -0.64 17.48 -14.09
N ILE A 50 0.68 17.35 -14.02
CA ILE A 50 1.62 18.45 -14.18
C ILE A 50 2.22 18.36 -15.59
N ARG A 51 2.03 19.38 -16.41
CA ARG A 51 2.63 19.49 -17.74
C ARG A 51 4.00 20.16 -17.62
N LEU A 52 5.04 19.43 -17.98
CA LEU A 52 6.42 19.90 -17.97
C LEU A 52 6.91 20.35 -19.36
N GLY A 53 6.24 19.89 -20.41
CA GLY A 53 6.57 20.17 -21.77
C GLY A 53 5.52 19.63 -22.74
N GLU A 54 5.80 19.70 -24.02
CA GLU A 54 4.86 19.24 -25.04
C GLU A 54 4.58 17.73 -24.95
N ARG A 55 5.59 16.93 -24.59
CA ARG A 55 5.53 15.47 -24.49
C ARG A 55 5.89 14.93 -23.11
N GLU A 56 6.06 15.81 -22.16
CA GLU A 56 6.52 15.44 -20.82
C GLU A 56 5.50 15.89 -19.77
N HIS A 57 4.99 14.94 -19.02
CA HIS A 57 3.98 15.15 -17.99
C HIS A 57 4.28 14.30 -16.77
N VAL A 58 3.88 14.77 -15.61
CA VAL A 58 3.90 14.01 -14.35
C VAL A 58 2.47 13.85 -13.86
N LEU A 59 2.01 12.62 -13.74
CA LEU A 59 0.73 12.29 -13.13
C LEU A 59 0.96 11.93 -11.67
N LEU A 60 0.43 12.73 -10.75
CA LEU A 60 0.46 12.40 -9.33
C LEU A 60 -0.84 11.67 -8.98
N ILE A 61 -0.72 10.50 -8.35
CA ILE A 61 -1.87 9.73 -7.90
C ILE A 61 -1.72 9.54 -6.39
N THR A 62 -2.59 10.16 -5.64
CA THR A 62 -2.62 10.05 -4.17
C THR A 62 -3.95 9.48 -3.74
N GLN A 63 -3.92 8.35 -3.04
CA GLN A 63 -5.12 7.64 -2.60
C GLN A 63 -5.02 7.29 -1.11
N HIS A 64 -6.15 7.38 -0.42
CA HIS A 64 -6.23 6.85 0.94
C HIS A 64 -6.23 5.33 0.90
N HIS A 65 -5.48 4.69 1.79
CA HIS A 65 -5.30 3.23 1.79
C HIS A 65 -6.61 2.44 2.05
N ILE A 66 -7.68 3.13 2.54
CA ILE A 66 -9.00 2.49 2.73
C ILE A 66 -9.68 2.11 1.40
N ILE A 67 -9.29 2.75 0.28
CA ILE A 67 -9.84 2.47 -1.05
C ILE A 67 -8.85 1.80 -2.00
N SER A 68 -7.61 1.60 -1.59
CA SER A 68 -6.56 1.04 -2.45
C SER A 68 -5.52 0.29 -1.64
N ASP A 69 -4.94 -0.73 -2.27
CA ASP A 69 -3.84 -1.53 -1.78
C ASP A 69 -2.86 -1.84 -2.93
N GLY A 70 -1.85 -2.67 -2.69
CA GLY A 70 -0.87 -3.02 -3.71
C GLY A 70 -1.48 -3.70 -4.94
N TRP A 71 -2.55 -4.50 -4.78
CA TRP A 71 -3.27 -5.11 -5.90
C TRP A 71 -4.08 -4.08 -6.69
N SER A 72 -4.78 -3.20 -5.99
CA SER A 72 -5.55 -2.11 -6.59
C SER A 72 -4.67 -1.20 -7.44
N VAL A 73 -3.50 -0.83 -6.94
CA VAL A 73 -2.52 0.00 -7.67
C VAL A 73 -2.05 -0.70 -8.94
N LYS A 74 -1.72 -1.99 -8.86
CA LYS A 74 -1.32 -2.78 -10.04
C LYS A 74 -2.43 -2.81 -11.10
N ASN A 75 -3.66 -3.07 -10.70
CA ASN A 75 -4.82 -3.11 -11.61
C ASN A 75 -5.09 -1.73 -12.22
N MET A 76 -5.03 -0.67 -11.41
CA MET A 76 -5.19 0.71 -11.89
C MET A 76 -4.19 1.07 -12.98
N PHE A 77 -2.90 0.72 -12.81
CA PHE A 77 -1.90 0.96 -13.85
C PHE A 77 -2.13 0.11 -15.11
N ALA A 78 -2.61 -1.13 -14.96
CA ALA A 78 -2.97 -1.96 -16.09
C ALA A 78 -4.14 -1.36 -16.89
N ASP A 79 -5.16 -0.85 -16.20
CA ASP A 79 -6.32 -0.21 -16.83
C ASP A 79 -5.95 1.13 -17.47
N LEU A 80 -5.10 1.93 -16.80
CA LEU A 80 -4.58 3.18 -17.37
C LEU A 80 -3.79 2.92 -18.65
N LYS A 81 -2.91 1.91 -18.65
CA LYS A 81 -2.18 1.50 -19.86
C LYS A 81 -3.12 1.06 -20.97
N ARG A 82 -4.16 0.27 -20.64
CA ARG A 82 -5.17 -0.18 -21.62
C ARG A 82 -5.91 1.01 -22.24
N ALA A 83 -6.34 1.95 -21.40
CA ALA A 83 -7.02 3.16 -21.86
C ALA A 83 -6.13 4.03 -22.75
N PHE A 84 -4.84 4.18 -22.39
CA PHE A 84 -3.87 4.92 -23.17
C PHE A 84 -3.66 4.29 -24.55
N LEU A 85 -3.47 2.98 -24.63
CA LEU A 85 -3.29 2.26 -25.89
C LEU A 85 -4.53 2.32 -26.79
N ALA A 86 -5.72 2.14 -26.22
CA ALA A 86 -6.98 2.27 -26.95
C ALA A 86 -7.14 3.68 -27.55
N HIS A 87 -6.82 4.73 -26.77
CA HIS A 87 -6.82 6.10 -27.26
C HIS A 87 -5.80 6.34 -28.39
N GLN A 88 -4.56 5.84 -28.20
CA GLN A 88 -3.50 5.96 -29.21
C GLN A 88 -3.87 5.27 -30.53
N ASN A 89 -4.47 4.09 -30.45
CA ASN A 89 -4.89 3.30 -31.60
C ASN A 89 -6.25 3.77 -32.18
N ARG A 90 -6.94 4.71 -31.55
CA ARG A 90 -8.31 5.15 -31.89
C ARG A 90 -9.32 4.02 -31.83
N GLU A 91 -9.12 3.10 -30.88
CA GLU A 91 -10.00 1.97 -30.61
C GLU A 91 -10.94 2.28 -29.43
N PRO A 92 -12.14 1.71 -29.40
CA PRO A 92 -13.01 1.85 -28.23
C PRO A 92 -12.36 1.20 -27.01
N LEU A 93 -12.44 1.88 -25.85
CA LEU A 93 -11.95 1.32 -24.60
C LEU A 93 -12.84 0.14 -24.19
N SER A 94 -12.25 -1.06 -24.16
CA SER A 94 -12.90 -2.26 -23.62
C SER A 94 -12.41 -2.50 -22.20
N VAL A 95 -13.29 -2.34 -21.21
CA VAL A 95 -13.04 -2.68 -19.82
C VAL A 95 -13.85 -3.93 -19.49
N PRO A 96 -13.24 -5.00 -18.96
CA PRO A 96 -13.97 -6.18 -18.55
C PRO A 96 -15.05 -5.82 -17.51
N GLU A 97 -16.24 -6.37 -17.68
CA GLU A 97 -17.27 -6.27 -16.67
C GLU A 97 -16.84 -7.00 -15.40
N LEU A 98 -17.00 -6.37 -14.25
CA LEU A 98 -16.67 -6.98 -12.97
C LEU A 98 -17.84 -7.87 -12.53
N PRO A 99 -17.63 -9.19 -12.35
CA PRO A 99 -18.68 -10.09 -11.87
C PRO A 99 -19.14 -9.76 -10.45
N LEU A 100 -18.27 -9.17 -9.66
CA LEU A 100 -18.53 -8.70 -8.29
C LEU A 100 -17.85 -7.34 -8.08
N THR A 101 -18.56 -6.45 -7.42
CA THR A 101 -18.02 -5.14 -7.01
C THR A 101 -17.52 -5.20 -5.57
N TYR A 102 -16.75 -4.18 -5.15
CA TYR A 102 -16.35 -4.05 -3.74
C TYR A 102 -17.57 -3.87 -2.79
N LEU A 103 -18.68 -3.32 -3.29
CA LEU A 103 -19.91 -3.21 -2.51
C LEU A 103 -20.53 -4.58 -2.24
N ASP A 104 -20.51 -5.48 -3.20
CA ASP A 104 -20.99 -6.86 -3.04
C ASP A 104 -20.13 -7.59 -2.00
N TYR A 105 -18.80 -7.42 -2.08
CA TYR A 105 -17.88 -7.95 -1.09
C TYR A 105 -18.14 -7.36 0.31
N ALA A 106 -18.30 -6.05 0.44
CA ALA A 106 -18.57 -5.40 1.71
C ALA A 106 -19.91 -5.84 2.31
N HIS A 107 -20.94 -6.03 1.47
CA HIS A 107 -22.22 -6.57 1.91
C HIS A 107 -22.08 -8.01 2.44
N TRP A 108 -21.39 -8.86 1.70
CA TRP A 108 -21.12 -10.24 2.13
C TRP A 108 -20.29 -10.29 3.42
N PHE A 109 -19.23 -9.49 3.51
CA PHE A 109 -18.33 -9.43 4.67
C PHE A 109 -19.04 -9.01 5.97
N ASN A 110 -20.07 -8.17 5.86
CA ASN A 110 -20.91 -7.73 6.99
C ASN A 110 -22.18 -8.57 7.17
N SER A 111 -22.34 -9.65 6.39
CA SER A 111 -23.52 -10.53 6.52
C SER A 111 -23.45 -11.37 7.79
N PRO A 112 -24.63 -11.70 8.40
CA PRO A 112 -24.68 -12.61 9.56
C PRO A 112 -23.92 -13.93 9.30
N ARG A 113 -24.09 -14.50 8.10
CA ARG A 113 -23.41 -15.75 7.72
C ARG A 113 -21.89 -15.67 7.80
N PHE A 114 -21.31 -14.55 7.37
CA PHE A 114 -19.85 -14.35 7.44
C PHE A 114 -19.40 -14.12 8.88
N LEU A 115 -20.15 -13.33 9.64
CA LEU A 115 -19.86 -13.04 11.05
C LEU A 115 -19.96 -14.30 11.92
N ASP A 116 -20.99 -15.12 11.71
CA ASP A 116 -21.16 -16.39 12.43
C ASP A 116 -20.01 -17.36 12.11
N TYR A 117 -19.61 -17.49 10.84
CA TYR A 117 -18.47 -18.30 10.44
C TYR A 117 -17.18 -17.85 11.14
N HIS A 118 -16.92 -16.57 11.21
CA HIS A 118 -15.73 -16.05 11.89
C HIS A 118 -15.81 -16.13 13.41
N ALA A 119 -17.01 -16.07 13.99
CA ALA A 119 -17.20 -16.22 15.42
C ALA A 119 -16.74 -17.60 15.93
N GLU A 120 -16.82 -18.64 15.10
CA GLU A 120 -16.35 -20.00 15.42
C GLU A 120 -14.83 -20.02 15.71
N PHE A 121 -14.04 -19.21 15.00
CA PHE A 121 -12.57 -19.19 15.15
C PHE A 121 -12.08 -18.20 16.23
N LYS A 122 -12.94 -17.30 16.68
CA LYS A 122 -12.58 -16.28 17.66
C LYS A 122 -12.00 -16.84 18.97
N PRO A 123 -12.58 -17.90 19.59
CA PRO A 123 -12.04 -18.48 20.83
C PRO A 123 -10.60 -18.97 20.67
N PHE A 124 -10.28 -19.61 19.55
CA PHE A 124 -8.91 -20.05 19.25
C PHE A 124 -7.91 -18.89 19.26
N TRP A 125 -8.24 -17.80 18.57
CA TRP A 125 -7.33 -16.65 18.49
C TRP A 125 -7.23 -15.89 19.81
N VAL A 126 -8.32 -15.78 20.57
CA VAL A 126 -8.31 -15.16 21.90
C VAL A 126 -7.42 -15.95 22.85
N ASP A 127 -7.53 -17.27 22.87
CA ASP A 127 -6.68 -18.14 23.66
C ASP A 127 -5.20 -18.06 23.21
N ARG A 128 -4.97 -18.17 21.90
CA ARG A 128 -3.61 -18.14 21.30
C ARG A 128 -2.85 -16.84 21.56
N LEU A 129 -3.54 -15.72 21.59
CA LEU A 129 -2.97 -14.39 21.80
C LEU A 129 -3.06 -13.92 23.27
N SER A 130 -3.68 -14.70 24.13
CA SER A 130 -3.79 -14.39 25.56
C SER A 130 -2.40 -14.31 26.19
N GLY A 131 -2.14 -13.19 26.88
CA GLY A 131 -0.85 -12.95 27.52
C GLY A 131 0.29 -12.50 26.60
N SER A 132 0.04 -12.39 25.31
CA SER A 132 1.02 -11.81 24.36
C SER A 132 1.27 -10.34 24.70
N PRO A 133 2.52 -9.85 24.55
CA PRO A 133 2.84 -8.45 24.81
C PRO A 133 2.08 -7.52 23.85
N GLU A 134 1.40 -6.51 24.37
CA GLU A 134 0.69 -5.49 23.58
C GLU A 134 1.67 -4.59 22.80
N VAL A 135 2.87 -4.44 23.31
CA VAL A 135 3.93 -3.59 22.74
C VAL A 135 5.23 -4.39 22.72
N HIS A 136 5.90 -4.37 21.59
CA HIS A 136 7.20 -5.04 21.46
C HIS A 136 8.28 -4.36 22.32
N GLY A 137 9.20 -5.14 22.89
CA GLY A 137 10.32 -4.69 23.72
C GLY A 137 11.57 -4.27 22.93
N LEU A 138 11.45 -3.90 21.66
CA LEU A 138 12.60 -3.40 20.89
C LEU A 138 13.18 -2.13 21.53
N PRO A 139 14.51 -1.99 21.60
CA PRO A 139 15.15 -0.77 22.06
C PRO A 139 14.76 0.40 21.11
N LEU A 140 14.36 1.50 21.71
CA LEU A 140 13.95 2.70 20.96
C LEU A 140 14.98 3.82 21.22
N ASP A 141 15.32 4.57 20.17
CA ASP A 141 16.18 5.75 20.29
C ASP A 141 15.51 6.90 21.07
N LYS A 142 14.18 6.92 21.06
CA LYS A 142 13.35 7.92 21.75
C LYS A 142 12.18 7.24 22.44
N PRO A 143 11.71 7.77 23.59
CA PRO A 143 10.52 7.24 24.25
C PRO A 143 9.29 7.35 23.33
N ARG A 144 8.38 6.39 23.46
CA ARG A 144 7.11 6.42 22.70
C ARG A 144 6.29 7.63 23.09
N PRO A 145 5.83 8.44 22.13
CA PRO A 145 4.91 9.53 22.41
C PRO A 145 3.52 9.00 22.81
N ALA A 146 2.75 9.81 23.53
CA ALA A 146 1.38 9.47 23.90
C ALA A 146 0.45 9.28 22.69
N HIS A 147 0.76 9.94 21.58
CA HIS A 147 0.06 9.79 20.30
C HIS A 147 1.06 9.41 19.21
N GLN A 148 0.69 8.46 18.35
CA GLN A 148 1.52 8.05 17.24
C GLN A 148 1.74 9.22 16.27
N ALA A 149 2.99 9.52 15.95
CA ALA A 149 3.32 10.50 14.92
C ALA A 149 3.05 9.91 13.53
N SER A 150 2.59 10.76 12.60
CA SER A 150 2.35 10.38 11.21
C SER A 150 3.61 10.44 10.33
N GLY A 151 4.70 11.01 10.86
CA GLY A 151 5.97 11.10 10.15
C GLY A 151 6.68 9.74 10.08
N GLY A 152 7.29 9.45 8.93
CA GLY A 152 8.08 8.25 8.72
C GLY A 152 9.10 8.47 7.62
N GLU A 153 10.10 7.63 7.56
CA GLU A 153 11.14 7.65 6.55
C GLU A 153 11.35 6.26 5.97
N LEU A 154 11.75 6.18 4.70
CA LEU A 154 12.06 4.93 4.03
C LEU A 154 13.58 4.75 3.98
N VAL A 155 14.04 3.65 4.54
CA VAL A 155 15.44 3.23 4.43
C VAL A 155 15.54 2.09 3.43
N PHE A 156 16.33 2.28 2.38
CA PHE A 156 16.55 1.29 1.34
C PHE A 156 17.88 0.57 1.57
N SER A 157 17.85 -0.74 1.40
CA SER A 157 19.03 -1.59 1.46
C SER A 157 18.97 -2.64 0.36
N THR A 158 20.12 -3.08 -0.12
CA THR A 158 20.21 -4.11 -1.16
C THR A 158 20.85 -5.36 -0.58
N ILE A 159 20.22 -6.51 -0.80
CA ILE A 159 20.77 -7.81 -0.47
C ILE A 159 21.62 -8.29 -1.65
N ASP A 160 22.83 -8.72 -1.39
CA ASP A 160 23.71 -9.31 -2.40
C ASP A 160 23.07 -10.54 -3.05
N ASN A 161 23.25 -10.69 -4.37
CA ASN A 161 22.65 -11.78 -5.14
C ASN A 161 23.12 -13.16 -4.66
N GLY A 162 24.39 -13.31 -4.29
CA GLY A 162 24.94 -14.59 -3.79
C GLY A 162 24.28 -15.00 -2.47
N LEU A 163 24.09 -14.04 -1.57
CA LEU A 163 23.39 -14.25 -0.32
C LEU A 163 21.91 -14.61 -0.57
N TRP A 164 21.25 -13.89 -1.47
CA TRP A 164 19.86 -14.17 -1.83
C TRP A 164 19.66 -15.57 -2.41
N GLU A 165 20.52 -15.98 -3.35
CA GLU A 165 20.46 -17.34 -3.91
C GLU A 165 20.74 -18.42 -2.86
N SER A 166 21.63 -18.15 -1.92
CA SER A 166 21.93 -19.08 -0.81
C SER A 166 20.75 -19.22 0.14
N PHE A 167 20.04 -18.12 0.42
CA PHE A 167 18.81 -18.10 1.19
C PHE A 167 17.70 -18.88 0.50
N LYS A 168 17.50 -18.69 -0.82
CA LYS A 168 16.51 -19.46 -1.58
C LYS A 168 16.76 -20.96 -1.52
N ARG A 169 18.02 -21.38 -1.67
CA ARG A 169 18.40 -22.79 -1.52
C ARG A 169 18.12 -23.33 -0.12
N LEU A 170 18.34 -22.52 0.92
CA LEU A 170 17.98 -22.89 2.29
C LEU A 170 16.48 -23.13 2.43
N CYS A 171 15.65 -22.22 1.95
CA CYS A 171 14.19 -22.38 1.97
C CYS A 171 13.74 -23.64 1.22
N GLN A 172 14.28 -23.89 0.03
CA GLN A 172 14.00 -25.09 -0.76
C GLN A 172 14.36 -26.39 -0.03
N ARG A 173 15.52 -26.44 0.60
CA ARG A 173 15.96 -27.63 1.39
C ARG A 173 15.01 -27.93 2.55
N HIS A 174 14.36 -26.92 3.10
CA HIS A 174 13.39 -27.06 4.18
C HIS A 174 11.93 -27.08 3.68
N SER A 175 11.70 -27.25 2.36
CA SER A 175 10.38 -27.30 1.76
C SER A 175 9.47 -26.11 2.16
N THR A 176 10.07 -24.92 2.28
CA THR A 176 9.37 -23.70 2.68
C THR A 176 9.45 -22.60 1.63
N SER A 177 8.54 -21.64 1.69
CA SER A 177 8.58 -20.47 0.81
C SER A 177 9.59 -19.42 1.28
N ASN A 178 10.05 -18.57 0.36
CA ASN A 178 10.91 -17.44 0.71
C ASN A 178 10.23 -16.50 1.72
N PHE A 179 8.91 -16.33 1.62
CA PHE A 179 8.15 -15.52 2.57
C PHE A 179 8.24 -16.08 3.99
N ILE A 180 7.98 -17.38 4.16
CA ILE A 180 8.08 -18.05 5.47
C ILE A 180 9.51 -17.95 6.02
N GLY A 181 10.52 -18.14 5.17
CA GLY A 181 11.93 -18.00 5.56
C GLY A 181 12.26 -16.59 6.03
N LEU A 182 11.86 -15.56 5.29
CA LEU A 182 12.05 -14.15 5.68
C LEU A 182 11.30 -13.82 6.97
N HIS A 183 10.07 -14.30 7.10
CA HIS A 183 9.26 -14.10 8.30
C HIS A 183 9.94 -14.73 9.54
N ALA A 184 10.49 -15.94 9.40
CA ALA A 184 11.25 -16.60 10.47
C ALA A 184 12.52 -15.81 10.86
N LEU A 185 13.27 -15.29 9.87
CA LEU A 185 14.44 -14.44 10.13
C LEU A 185 14.05 -13.14 10.83
N PHE A 186 12.93 -12.53 10.41
CA PHE A 186 12.41 -11.31 11.05
C PHE A 186 11.99 -11.60 12.50
N ALA A 187 11.27 -12.68 12.75
CA ALA A 187 10.90 -13.09 14.11
C ALA A 187 12.15 -13.32 14.99
N LEU A 188 13.17 -14.00 14.45
CA LEU A 188 14.42 -14.22 15.16
C LEU A 188 15.14 -12.89 15.48
N LEU A 189 15.15 -11.95 14.54
CA LEU A 189 15.70 -10.61 14.76
C LEU A 189 14.96 -9.90 15.90
N MET A 190 13.61 -9.91 15.87
CA MET A 190 12.79 -9.29 16.89
C MET A 190 13.10 -9.88 18.29
N VAL A 191 13.12 -11.19 18.41
CA VAL A 191 13.45 -11.90 19.67
C VAL A 191 14.85 -11.53 20.17
N ARG A 192 15.84 -11.50 19.28
CA ARG A 192 17.22 -11.15 19.66
C ARG A 192 17.39 -9.71 20.11
N GLN A 193 16.67 -8.79 19.50
CA GLN A 193 16.78 -7.37 19.81
C GLN A 193 15.95 -6.97 21.04
N SER A 194 14.78 -7.58 21.24
CA SER A 194 13.90 -7.29 22.38
C SER A 194 14.28 -8.06 23.64
N GLY A 195 14.95 -9.22 23.51
CA GLY A 195 15.13 -10.16 24.61
C GLY A 195 13.86 -10.93 25.00
N GLU A 196 12.76 -10.71 24.30
CA GLU A 196 11.47 -11.40 24.53
C GLU A 196 11.50 -12.81 23.92
N LYS A 197 10.72 -13.73 24.49
CA LYS A 197 10.61 -15.10 23.99
C LYS A 197 9.51 -15.26 22.97
N GLU A 198 8.57 -14.34 22.96
CA GLU A 198 7.39 -14.33 22.11
C GLU A 198 7.26 -12.98 21.39
N VAL A 199 6.91 -13.02 20.12
CA VAL A 199 6.67 -11.84 19.30
C VAL A 199 5.39 -12.03 18.50
N VAL A 200 4.59 -10.98 18.38
CA VAL A 200 3.40 -10.96 17.53
C VAL A 200 3.73 -10.15 16.28
N ILE A 201 3.60 -10.77 15.13
CA ILE A 201 3.88 -10.14 13.83
C ILE A 201 2.60 -10.19 13.00
N GLY A 202 2.03 -9.02 12.70
CA GLY A 202 0.90 -8.87 11.78
C GLY A 202 1.38 -8.92 10.33
N THR A 203 0.64 -9.64 9.48
CA THR A 203 0.86 -9.64 8.04
C THR A 203 -0.45 -9.44 7.30
N PRO A 204 -0.51 -8.60 6.26
CA PRO A 204 -1.69 -8.50 5.41
C PRO A 204 -1.86 -9.81 4.61
N LEU A 205 -3.11 -10.19 4.41
CA LEU A 205 -3.54 -11.35 3.61
C LEU A 205 -4.09 -10.88 2.27
#